data_87b82350003704c20fabd93701bbdcce
#
_entry.id   87b82350003704c20fabd93701bbdcce
#
_cell.length_a   1.000
_cell.length_b   1.000
_cell.length_c   1.000
_cell.angle_alpha   90.00
_cell.angle_beta   90.00
_cell.angle_gamma   90.00
#
_symmetry.space_group_name_H-M   'P 1'
#
loop_
_entity.id
_entity.type
_entity.pdbx_description
1 polymer ?
#
loop_
_entity_poly.entity_id
_entity_poly.type
_entity_poly.pdbx_seq_one_letter_code
_entity_poly.pdbx_strand_id
1 'polypeptide(L)'
;MPQTYTFASWNVNGLRAVLKKDPSFIQIAQELDVDVLALQETKLQEGQVQVDLPGYHQTWSYAERKGYSGTAVFSRQEPLRVLHADALLPYAGEGETAELVAQAATEGRVCALEFDTFWFVDVYTPNAQSELARIDVRMAWDDAYRGFLSALERETGKPVVTCGDFNVAHKEIDLKNPKSNRGNAGFSDEERGKFTELLNAGFTDTWRAANPDVEGVYSWWSYRFNARKNNAGWRIDYFLVSDAIAANVRDTGIRGDIFGSDHCPVTLTLEL
;
A
#
# COMPACT_ATOMS: atom_id res chain seq x y z
N MET A 1 -27.59 -10.36 1.91
CA MET A 1 -27.55 -9.10 1.17
C MET A 1 -26.07 -8.75 1.05
N PRO A 2 -25.59 -8.27 -0.08
CA PRO A 2 -24.21 -7.83 -0.18
C PRO A 2 -23.91 -6.77 0.88
N GLN A 3 -22.73 -6.83 1.45
CA GLN A 3 -22.26 -5.88 2.47
C GLN A 3 -21.34 -4.86 1.83
N THR A 4 -21.53 -3.58 2.15
CA THR A 4 -20.62 -2.52 1.71
C THR A 4 -19.50 -2.37 2.72
N TYR A 5 -18.26 -2.35 2.22
CA TYR A 5 -17.03 -2.10 2.98
C TYR A 5 -16.37 -0.82 2.49
N THR A 6 -15.85 -0.06 3.44
CA THR A 6 -15.07 1.15 3.19
C THR A 6 -13.64 0.97 3.67
N PHE A 7 -12.68 1.41 2.85
CA PHE A 7 -11.26 1.23 3.10
C PHE A 7 -10.51 2.55 2.91
N ALA A 8 -9.45 2.74 3.68
CA ALA A 8 -8.46 3.77 3.43
C ALA A 8 -7.05 3.21 3.61
N SER A 9 -6.10 3.75 2.87
CA SER A 9 -4.68 3.43 2.96
C SER A 9 -3.87 4.72 2.97
N TRP A 10 -2.90 4.85 3.88
CA TRP A 10 -2.11 6.05 4.04
C TRP A 10 -0.67 5.77 4.50
N ASN A 11 0.30 6.12 3.68
CA ASN A 11 1.69 6.20 4.11
C ASN A 11 1.84 7.44 5.01
N VAL A 12 2.07 7.23 6.30
CA VAL A 12 2.12 8.29 7.31
C VAL A 12 3.52 8.88 7.52
N ASN A 13 4.54 8.29 6.90
CA ASN A 13 5.94 8.71 7.00
C ASN A 13 6.40 8.99 8.45
N GLY A 14 5.96 8.11 9.37
CA GLY A 14 6.25 8.20 10.80
C GLY A 14 5.04 8.60 11.66
N LEU A 15 4.33 7.60 12.17
CA LEU A 15 3.07 7.77 12.90
C LEU A 15 3.20 8.67 14.12
N ARG A 16 4.34 8.62 14.87
CA ARG A 16 4.57 9.51 16.02
C ARG A 16 4.52 10.99 15.66
N ALA A 17 4.93 11.34 14.46
CA ALA A 17 4.88 12.73 13.99
C ALA A 17 3.43 13.14 13.67
N VAL A 18 2.68 12.28 12.99
CA VAL A 18 1.30 12.57 12.58
C VAL A 18 0.35 12.59 13.78
N LEU A 19 0.59 11.78 14.80
CA LEU A 19 -0.17 11.82 16.07
C LEU A 19 -0.11 13.18 16.78
N LYS A 20 0.93 13.99 16.52
CA LYS A 20 1.15 15.31 17.18
C LYS A 20 0.73 16.49 16.31
N LYS A 21 0.22 16.25 15.09
CA LYS A 21 -0.24 17.30 14.18
C LYS A 21 -1.67 17.74 14.51
N ASP A 22 -2.10 18.82 13.88
CA ASP A 22 -3.47 19.31 13.90
C ASP A 22 -3.94 19.50 12.43
N PRO A 23 -4.91 18.70 11.95
CA PRO A 23 -5.50 17.55 12.65
C PRO A 23 -4.50 16.40 12.91
N SER A 24 -4.69 15.71 14.03
CA SER A 24 -3.89 14.54 14.40
C SER A 24 -4.31 13.30 13.60
N PHE A 25 -3.47 12.25 13.62
CA PHE A 25 -3.85 10.96 13.04
C PHE A 25 -5.21 10.46 13.53
N ILE A 26 -5.50 10.59 14.83
CA ILE A 26 -6.77 10.13 15.42
C ILE A 26 -7.95 10.89 14.81
N GLN A 27 -7.86 12.21 14.69
CA GLN A 27 -8.91 13.04 14.09
C GLN A 27 -9.13 12.69 12.62
N ILE A 28 -8.03 12.49 11.87
CA ILE A 28 -8.11 12.09 10.45
C ILE A 28 -8.74 10.69 10.31
N ALA A 29 -8.35 9.72 11.14
CA ALA A 29 -8.93 8.38 11.13
C ALA A 29 -10.43 8.39 11.48
N GLN A 30 -10.85 9.25 12.42
CA GLN A 30 -12.25 9.47 12.77
C GLN A 30 -13.04 10.16 11.64
N GLU A 31 -12.42 11.10 10.91
CA GLU A 31 -13.04 11.75 9.75
C GLU A 31 -13.23 10.78 8.58
N LEU A 32 -12.23 9.94 8.32
CA LEU A 32 -12.30 8.91 7.28
C LEU A 32 -13.39 7.87 7.57
N ASP A 33 -13.58 7.50 8.83
CA ASP A 33 -14.65 6.63 9.36
C ASP A 33 -14.86 5.35 8.53
N VAL A 34 -13.76 4.67 8.20
CA VAL A 34 -13.74 3.48 7.33
C VAL A 34 -13.78 2.17 8.13
N ASP A 35 -14.16 1.06 7.47
CA ASP A 35 -14.14 -0.26 8.08
C ASP A 35 -12.73 -0.81 8.27
N VAL A 36 -11.82 -0.48 7.33
CA VAL A 36 -10.41 -0.89 7.41
C VAL A 36 -9.50 0.28 7.00
N LEU A 37 -8.56 0.62 7.87
CA LEU A 37 -7.54 1.65 7.64
C LEU A 37 -6.15 1.02 7.67
N ALA A 38 -5.42 1.11 6.58
CA ALA A 38 -4.05 0.62 6.42
C ALA A 38 -3.03 1.77 6.51
N LEU A 39 -1.91 1.53 7.15
CA LEU A 39 -0.82 2.49 7.31
C LEU A 39 0.51 1.89 6.85
N GLN A 40 1.28 2.67 6.12
CA GLN A 40 2.65 2.36 5.75
C GLN A 40 3.62 3.38 6.37
N GLU A 41 4.86 2.99 6.52
CA GLU A 41 5.92 3.77 7.19
C GLU A 41 5.54 4.26 8.58
N THR A 42 5.03 3.36 9.42
CA THR A 42 4.72 3.69 10.82
C THR A 42 5.97 4.10 11.60
N LYS A 43 7.14 3.55 11.22
CA LYS A 43 8.47 3.79 11.82
C LYS A 43 8.49 3.57 13.33
N LEU A 44 7.72 2.58 13.78
CA LEU A 44 7.53 2.23 15.19
C LEU A 44 8.19 0.91 15.55
N GLN A 45 8.36 0.75 16.84
CA GLN A 45 8.61 -0.53 17.50
C GLN A 45 7.46 -0.78 18.49
N GLU A 46 7.25 -2.04 18.83
CA GLU A 46 6.24 -2.43 19.80
C GLU A 46 6.32 -1.61 21.10
N GLY A 47 5.17 -1.16 21.59
CA GLY A 47 5.05 -0.39 22.84
C GLY A 47 5.49 1.08 22.76
N GLN A 48 5.94 1.61 21.61
CA GLN A 48 6.39 3.00 21.50
C GLN A 48 5.25 4.03 21.46
N VAL A 49 4.07 3.64 21.01
CA VAL A 49 2.86 4.46 20.99
C VAL A 49 1.66 3.63 21.39
N GLN A 50 0.67 4.27 21.98
CA GLN A 50 -0.65 3.73 22.13
C GLN A 50 -1.58 4.55 21.23
N VAL A 51 -2.23 3.87 20.28
CA VAL A 51 -3.21 4.48 19.37
C VAL A 51 -4.59 4.16 19.91
N ASP A 52 -5.29 5.17 20.40
CA ASP A 52 -6.65 5.03 20.93
C ASP A 52 -7.66 5.29 19.81
N LEU A 53 -8.08 4.22 19.14
CA LEU A 53 -9.15 4.18 18.14
C LEU A 53 -10.20 3.15 18.58
N PRO A 54 -11.20 3.56 19.41
CA PRO A 54 -12.23 2.66 19.89
C PRO A 54 -13.01 2.00 18.74
N GLY A 55 -13.26 0.69 18.88
CA GLY A 55 -13.98 -0.08 17.87
C GLY A 55 -13.12 -0.62 16.73
N TYR A 56 -11.79 -0.46 16.82
CA TYR A 56 -10.86 -1.06 15.86
C TYR A 56 -9.94 -2.10 16.52
N HIS A 57 -9.84 -3.26 15.92
CA HIS A 57 -8.76 -4.22 16.12
C HIS A 57 -7.50 -3.70 15.42
N GLN A 58 -6.34 -3.89 16.04
CA GLN A 58 -5.08 -3.35 15.55
C GLN A 58 -4.11 -4.48 15.22
N THR A 59 -3.62 -4.52 14.00
CA THR A 59 -2.59 -5.44 13.53
C THR A 59 -1.35 -4.64 13.15
N TRP A 60 -0.19 -5.03 13.68
CA TRP A 60 1.07 -4.32 13.48
C TRP A 60 2.13 -5.24 12.90
N SER A 61 2.93 -4.73 11.96
CA SER A 61 4.14 -5.37 11.45
C SER A 61 5.30 -4.40 11.62
N TYR A 62 6.22 -4.73 12.52
CA TYR A 62 7.35 -3.87 12.86
C TYR A 62 8.61 -4.31 12.11
N ALA A 63 9.43 -3.34 11.67
CA ALA A 63 10.75 -3.64 11.18
C ALA A 63 11.70 -4.00 12.34
N GLU A 64 12.64 -4.92 12.11
CA GLU A 64 13.72 -5.18 13.07
C GLU A 64 14.57 -3.92 13.27
N ARG A 65 14.81 -3.17 12.21
CA ARG A 65 15.53 -1.89 12.27
C ARG A 65 14.65 -0.80 12.87
N LYS A 66 15.09 -0.22 13.98
CA LYS A 66 14.37 0.86 14.68
C LYS A 66 14.19 2.11 13.81
N GLY A 67 12.98 2.67 13.86
CA GLY A 67 12.65 3.93 13.17
C GLY A 67 12.59 3.82 11.64
N TYR A 68 12.38 2.62 11.12
CA TYR A 68 12.36 2.32 9.70
C TYR A 68 11.11 1.55 9.32
N SER A 69 10.55 1.75 8.11
CA SER A 69 9.45 0.99 7.53
C SER A 69 8.27 0.78 8.51
N GLY A 70 7.72 -0.43 8.56
CA GLY A 70 6.60 -0.81 9.42
C GLY A 70 5.24 -0.50 8.80
N THR A 71 4.30 -1.45 8.93
CA THR A 71 2.91 -1.33 8.49
C THR A 71 1.95 -1.58 9.66
N ALA A 72 0.72 -1.11 9.53
CA ALA A 72 -0.34 -1.41 10.49
C ALA A 72 -1.71 -1.38 9.82
N VAL A 73 -2.62 -2.23 10.30
CA VAL A 73 -4.01 -2.23 9.87
C VAL A 73 -4.92 -2.11 11.08
N PHE A 74 -5.88 -1.19 10.98
CA PHE A 74 -6.96 -1.00 11.93
C PHE A 74 -8.26 -1.47 11.26
N SER A 75 -8.94 -2.47 11.81
CA SER A 75 -10.16 -3.05 11.24
C SER A 75 -11.29 -3.10 12.26
N ARG A 76 -12.52 -2.74 11.85
CA ARG A 76 -13.69 -2.85 12.73
C ARG A 76 -14.07 -4.30 13.01
N GLN A 77 -13.86 -5.17 12.03
CA GLN A 77 -14.05 -6.59 12.18
C GLN A 77 -12.73 -7.25 12.63
N GLU A 78 -12.80 -8.18 13.57
CA GLU A 78 -11.66 -9.00 13.96
C GLU A 78 -11.28 -9.95 12.81
N PRO A 79 -10.01 -9.99 12.38
CA PRO A 79 -9.59 -10.89 11.32
C PRO A 79 -9.56 -12.35 11.81
N LEU A 80 -9.93 -13.28 10.94
CA LEU A 80 -9.85 -14.73 11.20
C LEU A 80 -8.40 -15.22 11.29
N ARG A 81 -7.53 -14.60 10.50
CA ARG A 81 -6.10 -14.93 10.41
C ARG A 81 -5.31 -13.69 10.02
N VAL A 82 -4.09 -13.61 10.53
CA VAL A 82 -3.12 -12.57 10.18
C VAL A 82 -1.85 -13.22 9.66
N LEU A 83 -1.32 -12.72 8.55
CA LEU A 83 -0.02 -13.09 7.99
C LEU A 83 0.83 -11.83 7.82
N HIS A 84 2.15 -12.01 7.85
CA HIS A 84 3.13 -10.94 7.63
C HIS A 84 4.04 -11.28 6.45
N ALA A 85 5.09 -10.48 6.24
CA ALA A 85 5.95 -10.57 5.06
C ALA A 85 6.70 -11.91 4.94
N ASP A 86 6.88 -12.67 6.01
CA ASP A 86 7.44 -14.03 5.99
C ASP A 86 6.57 -15.01 5.17
N ALA A 87 5.28 -14.74 5.03
CA ALA A 87 4.38 -15.50 4.17
C ALA A 87 4.70 -15.39 2.66
N LEU A 88 5.57 -14.44 2.27
CA LEU A 88 6.07 -14.31 0.90
C LEU A 88 7.18 -15.32 0.57
N LEU A 89 7.87 -15.87 1.58
CA LEU A 89 9.05 -16.73 1.40
C LEU A 89 8.81 -17.95 0.49
N PRO A 90 7.65 -18.64 0.55
CA PRO A 90 7.36 -19.75 -0.37
C PRO A 90 7.34 -19.36 -1.86
N TYR A 91 7.21 -18.07 -2.16
CA TYR A 91 7.11 -17.52 -3.52
C TYR A 91 8.36 -16.73 -3.95
N ALA A 92 9.40 -16.73 -3.13
CA ALA A 92 10.61 -15.94 -3.32
C ALA A 92 11.59 -16.52 -4.34
N GLY A 93 11.29 -17.71 -4.92
CA GLY A 93 12.24 -18.41 -5.77
C GLY A 93 13.33 -19.13 -4.95
N GLU A 94 14.52 -19.27 -5.51
CA GLU A 94 15.64 -19.98 -4.88
C GLU A 94 16.92 -19.11 -4.88
N GLY A 95 17.89 -19.48 -4.05
CA GLY A 95 19.22 -18.84 -3.99
C GLY A 95 19.15 -17.38 -3.59
N GLU A 96 19.89 -16.52 -4.28
CA GLU A 96 20.02 -15.09 -3.98
C GLU A 96 18.66 -14.36 -3.94
N THR A 97 17.74 -14.71 -4.84
CA THR A 97 16.40 -14.11 -4.88
C THR A 97 15.64 -14.36 -3.58
N ALA A 98 15.67 -15.60 -3.07
CA ALA A 98 15.05 -15.94 -1.80
C ALA A 98 15.69 -15.19 -0.60
N GLU A 99 17.02 -15.01 -0.62
CA GLU A 99 17.74 -14.25 0.42
C GLU A 99 17.33 -12.77 0.41
N LEU A 100 17.17 -12.15 -0.77
CA LEU A 100 16.73 -10.77 -0.90
C LEU A 100 15.30 -10.56 -0.36
N VAL A 101 14.39 -11.50 -0.64
CA VAL A 101 13.02 -11.45 -0.09
C VAL A 101 13.03 -11.67 1.42
N ALA A 102 13.82 -12.63 1.92
CA ALA A 102 13.93 -12.90 3.35
C ALA A 102 14.46 -11.67 4.11
N GLN A 103 15.44 -10.96 3.57
CA GLN A 103 15.93 -9.71 4.13
C GLN A 103 14.81 -8.65 4.15
N ALA A 104 14.09 -8.46 3.03
CA ALA A 104 13.00 -7.48 2.96
C ALA A 104 11.82 -7.83 3.89
N ALA A 105 11.59 -9.12 4.16
CA ALA A 105 10.55 -9.58 5.08
C ALA A 105 10.78 -9.12 6.53
N THR A 106 12.03 -8.86 6.94
CA THR A 106 12.35 -8.33 8.27
C THR A 106 12.02 -6.85 8.44
N GLU A 107 11.61 -6.18 7.36
CA GLU A 107 11.36 -4.73 7.35
C GLU A 107 9.91 -4.35 7.71
N GLY A 108 9.04 -5.29 8.13
CA GLY A 108 7.67 -5.00 8.59
C GLY A 108 6.78 -4.41 7.49
N ARG A 109 6.80 -5.00 6.28
CA ARG A 109 6.22 -4.42 5.07
C ARG A 109 4.85 -4.92 4.69
N VAL A 110 4.31 -5.93 5.40
CA VAL A 110 3.02 -6.54 5.07
C VAL A 110 2.21 -6.82 6.31
N CYS A 111 0.93 -6.46 6.26
CA CYS A 111 -0.14 -6.98 7.10
C CYS A 111 -1.22 -7.57 6.19
N ALA A 112 -1.39 -8.88 6.18
CA ALA A 112 -2.44 -9.57 5.43
C ALA A 112 -3.47 -10.15 6.39
N LEU A 113 -4.72 -9.71 6.27
CA LEU A 113 -5.83 -10.04 7.16
C LEU A 113 -6.87 -10.86 6.39
N GLU A 114 -7.20 -12.03 6.89
CA GLU A 114 -8.30 -12.84 6.36
C GLU A 114 -9.61 -12.46 7.05
N PHE A 115 -10.61 -12.10 6.26
CA PHE A 115 -11.99 -11.93 6.71
C PHE A 115 -12.88 -13.07 6.16
N ASP A 116 -14.15 -13.07 6.52
CA ASP A 116 -15.08 -14.13 6.10
C ASP A 116 -15.18 -14.26 4.58
N THR A 117 -15.20 -13.13 3.86
CA THR A 117 -15.49 -13.08 2.41
C THR A 117 -14.31 -12.63 1.54
N PHE A 118 -13.24 -12.10 2.12
CA PHE A 118 -12.08 -11.58 1.37
C PHE A 118 -10.80 -11.59 2.20
N TRP A 119 -9.67 -11.39 1.50
CA TRP A 119 -8.39 -11.01 2.08
C TRP A 119 -8.18 -9.50 1.93
N PHE A 120 -7.69 -8.88 2.99
CA PHE A 120 -7.17 -7.51 2.94
C PHE A 120 -5.67 -7.52 3.16
N VAL A 121 -4.91 -6.94 2.21
CA VAL A 121 -3.44 -6.95 2.27
C VAL A 121 -2.91 -5.53 2.17
N ASP A 122 -2.31 -5.05 3.25
CA ASP A 122 -1.54 -3.81 3.30
C ASP A 122 -0.08 -4.07 2.95
N VAL A 123 0.48 -3.28 2.04
CA VAL A 123 1.89 -3.39 1.62
C VAL A 123 2.61 -2.04 1.62
N TYR A 124 3.84 -2.06 2.12
CA TYR A 124 4.86 -1.04 1.86
C TYR A 124 5.98 -1.64 1.02
N THR A 125 5.87 -1.50 -0.29
CA THR A 125 6.81 -2.08 -1.24
C THR A 125 8.21 -1.46 -1.10
N PRO A 126 9.31 -2.24 -1.11
CA PRO A 126 10.66 -1.70 -1.07
C PRO A 126 10.92 -0.65 -2.15
N ASN A 127 11.45 0.51 -1.79
CA ASN A 127 11.90 1.51 -2.75
C ASN A 127 13.24 1.07 -3.38
N ALA A 128 13.39 1.23 -4.69
CA ALA A 128 14.62 0.87 -5.40
C ALA A 128 15.81 1.79 -5.09
N GLN A 129 15.58 2.93 -4.40
CA GLN A 129 16.55 3.95 -4.00
C GLN A 129 17.22 4.68 -5.19
N SER A 130 17.99 5.73 -4.86
CA SER A 130 18.73 6.49 -5.88
C SER A 130 19.63 5.55 -6.69
N GLU A 131 19.74 5.81 -7.99
CA GLU A 131 20.55 5.03 -8.93
C GLU A 131 20.14 3.54 -8.99
N LEU A 132 18.89 3.22 -8.55
CA LEU A 132 18.34 1.86 -8.50
C LEU A 132 19.18 0.90 -7.64
N ALA A 133 19.83 1.40 -6.60
CA ALA A 133 20.77 0.65 -5.75
C ALA A 133 20.15 -0.61 -5.08
N ARG A 134 18.81 -0.69 -4.99
CA ARG A 134 18.06 -1.85 -4.45
C ARG A 134 17.11 -2.46 -5.49
N ILE A 135 17.41 -2.32 -6.76
CA ILE A 135 16.49 -2.81 -7.81
C ILE A 135 16.33 -4.33 -7.75
N ASP A 136 17.38 -5.08 -7.44
CA ASP A 136 17.31 -6.54 -7.33
C ASP A 136 16.40 -6.98 -6.18
N VAL A 137 16.47 -6.30 -5.01
CA VAL A 137 15.55 -6.53 -3.89
C VAL A 137 14.10 -6.23 -4.32
N ARG A 138 13.91 -5.12 -5.06
CA ARG A 138 12.60 -4.70 -5.55
C ARG A 138 12.01 -5.72 -6.52
N MET A 139 12.78 -6.20 -7.48
CA MET A 139 12.31 -7.19 -8.46
C MET A 139 11.96 -8.52 -7.81
N ALA A 140 12.83 -9.01 -6.90
CA ALA A 140 12.56 -10.23 -6.14
C ALA A 140 11.30 -10.11 -5.26
N TRP A 141 11.13 -8.97 -4.60
CA TRP A 141 9.95 -8.67 -3.79
C TRP A 141 8.66 -8.66 -4.63
N ASP A 142 8.66 -7.95 -5.77
CA ASP A 142 7.47 -7.81 -6.61
C ASP A 142 7.00 -9.17 -7.15
N ASP A 143 7.93 -10.07 -7.51
CA ASP A 143 7.60 -11.44 -7.93
C ASP A 143 7.02 -12.28 -6.79
N ALA A 144 7.66 -12.24 -5.61
CA ALA A 144 7.18 -12.96 -4.44
C ALA A 144 5.81 -12.45 -3.98
N TYR A 145 5.61 -11.13 -3.98
CA TYR A 145 4.35 -10.51 -3.61
C TYR A 145 3.20 -10.89 -4.55
N ARG A 146 3.44 -10.85 -5.86
CA ARG A 146 2.48 -11.32 -6.88
C ARG A 146 2.12 -12.79 -6.64
N GLY A 147 3.11 -13.65 -6.43
CA GLY A 147 2.91 -15.07 -6.14
C GLY A 147 2.10 -15.30 -4.87
N PHE A 148 2.38 -14.54 -3.81
CA PHE A 148 1.65 -14.58 -2.55
C PHE A 148 0.18 -14.18 -2.71
N LEU A 149 -0.13 -13.04 -3.35
CA LEU A 149 -1.51 -12.61 -3.56
C LEU A 149 -2.31 -13.62 -4.37
N SER A 150 -1.73 -14.16 -5.46
CA SER A 150 -2.38 -15.19 -6.29
C SER A 150 -2.61 -16.49 -5.52
N ALA A 151 -1.74 -16.81 -4.58
CA ALA A 151 -1.89 -18.00 -3.72
C ALA A 151 -3.02 -17.82 -2.71
N LEU A 152 -3.15 -16.65 -2.07
CA LEU A 152 -4.24 -16.38 -1.14
C LEU A 152 -5.61 -16.63 -1.79
N GLU A 153 -5.81 -16.11 -3.00
CA GLU A 153 -7.06 -16.30 -3.74
C GLU A 153 -7.27 -17.77 -4.14
N ARG A 154 -6.26 -18.41 -4.72
CA ARG A 154 -6.34 -19.81 -5.15
C ARG A 154 -6.61 -20.77 -4.00
N GLU A 155 -5.96 -20.59 -2.85
CA GLU A 155 -6.01 -21.53 -1.73
C GLU A 155 -7.25 -21.37 -0.87
N THR A 156 -7.81 -20.18 -0.79
CA THR A 156 -8.98 -19.90 0.04
C THR A 156 -10.27 -19.70 -0.74
N GLY A 157 -10.18 -19.46 -2.05
CA GLY A 157 -11.33 -19.08 -2.87
C GLY A 157 -11.89 -17.70 -2.57
N LYS A 158 -11.20 -16.92 -1.72
CA LYS A 158 -11.59 -15.57 -1.34
C LYS A 158 -10.84 -14.53 -2.19
N PRO A 159 -11.54 -13.52 -2.75
CA PRO A 159 -10.88 -12.45 -3.48
C PRO A 159 -9.97 -11.63 -2.57
N VAL A 160 -9.02 -10.96 -3.18
CA VAL A 160 -8.03 -10.12 -2.49
C VAL A 160 -8.32 -8.64 -2.77
N VAL A 161 -8.31 -7.84 -1.71
CA VAL A 161 -8.20 -6.38 -1.74
C VAL A 161 -6.80 -6.05 -1.23
N THR A 162 -5.93 -5.49 -2.07
CA THR A 162 -4.61 -5.06 -1.63
C THR A 162 -4.44 -3.56 -1.82
N CYS A 163 -3.75 -2.94 -0.86
CA CYS A 163 -3.50 -1.50 -0.87
C CYS A 163 -2.11 -1.18 -0.31
N GLY A 164 -1.72 0.04 -0.46
CA GLY A 164 -0.52 0.59 0.16
C GLY A 164 0.31 1.45 -0.77
N ASP A 165 1.52 1.72 -0.30
CA ASP A 165 2.56 2.39 -1.08
C ASP A 165 3.33 1.36 -1.90
N PHE A 166 3.03 1.31 -3.20
CA PHE A 166 3.71 0.42 -4.15
C PHE A 166 5.03 1.00 -4.66
N ASN A 167 5.40 2.20 -4.26
CA ASN A 167 6.64 2.87 -4.67
C ASN A 167 6.86 2.87 -6.19
N VAL A 168 5.79 2.94 -6.99
CA VAL A 168 5.85 3.01 -8.45
C VAL A 168 4.71 3.82 -9.04
N ALA A 169 5.02 4.76 -9.93
CA ALA A 169 4.04 5.37 -10.83
C ALA A 169 3.96 4.49 -12.09
N HIS A 170 2.80 3.85 -12.32
CA HIS A 170 2.68 2.81 -13.37
C HIS A 170 2.84 3.38 -14.78
N LYS A 171 2.12 4.46 -15.08
CA LYS A 171 2.07 5.08 -16.42
C LYS A 171 2.57 6.51 -16.39
N GLU A 172 2.87 7.09 -17.56
CA GLU A 172 3.30 8.50 -17.68
C GLU A 172 2.26 9.47 -17.12
N ILE A 173 0.98 9.13 -17.17
CA ILE A 173 -0.11 9.92 -16.60
C ILE A 173 -0.10 9.94 -15.05
N ASP A 174 0.61 9.01 -14.40
CA ASP A 174 0.62 8.83 -12.95
C ASP A 174 1.65 9.70 -12.23
N LEU A 175 2.43 10.51 -12.97
CA LEU A 175 3.39 11.44 -12.36
C LEU A 175 3.55 12.73 -13.14
N LYS A 176 3.97 13.77 -12.44
CA LYS A 176 4.41 15.03 -13.06
C LYS A 176 5.81 14.84 -13.67
N ASN A 177 5.99 15.37 -14.88
CA ASN A 177 7.28 15.36 -15.59
C ASN A 177 7.84 13.93 -15.89
N PRO A 178 7.08 13.03 -16.55
CA PRO A 178 7.51 11.66 -16.78
C PRO A 178 8.83 11.56 -17.56
N LYS A 179 9.06 12.44 -18.54
CA LYS A 179 10.28 12.40 -19.35
C LYS A 179 11.57 12.58 -18.55
N SER A 180 11.57 13.46 -17.55
CA SER A 180 12.75 13.71 -16.70
C SER A 180 12.92 12.71 -15.58
N ASN A 181 11.89 11.90 -15.29
CA ASN A 181 11.91 10.91 -14.23
C ASN A 181 12.09 9.47 -14.74
N ARG A 182 12.11 9.25 -16.05
CA ARG A 182 12.30 7.91 -16.64
C ARG A 182 13.63 7.30 -16.18
N GLY A 183 13.58 6.09 -15.67
CA GLY A 183 14.73 5.38 -15.12
C GLY A 183 15.09 5.74 -13.67
N ASN A 184 14.39 6.69 -13.04
CA ASN A 184 14.52 6.92 -11.60
C ASN A 184 13.73 5.90 -10.81
N ALA A 185 14.13 5.69 -9.54
CA ALA A 185 13.37 4.86 -8.60
C ALA A 185 11.90 5.31 -8.54
N GLY A 186 10.98 4.34 -8.61
CA GLY A 186 9.54 4.56 -8.71
C GLY A 186 9.04 4.84 -10.13
N PHE A 187 9.92 4.97 -11.12
CA PHE A 187 9.56 5.13 -12.53
C PHE A 187 10.57 4.50 -13.49
N SER A 188 11.24 3.44 -13.08
CA SER A 188 12.06 2.60 -13.96
C SER A 188 11.17 1.68 -14.81
N ASP A 189 11.69 1.23 -15.94
CA ASP A 189 10.95 0.31 -16.82
C ASP A 189 10.75 -1.05 -16.11
N GLU A 190 11.69 -1.45 -15.25
CA GLU A 190 11.63 -2.69 -14.46
C GLU A 190 10.49 -2.64 -13.42
N GLU A 191 10.41 -1.59 -12.59
CA GLU A 191 9.35 -1.44 -11.58
C GLU A 191 7.96 -1.36 -12.23
N ARG A 192 7.83 -0.58 -13.30
CA ARG A 192 6.58 -0.46 -14.08
C ARG A 192 6.19 -1.79 -14.74
N GLY A 193 7.19 -2.54 -15.23
CA GLY A 193 6.99 -3.88 -15.79
C GLY A 193 6.43 -4.85 -14.75
N LYS A 194 7.01 -4.89 -13.55
CA LYS A 194 6.53 -5.72 -12.44
C LYS A 194 5.13 -5.35 -11.97
N PHE A 195 4.80 -4.06 -11.93
CA PHE A 195 3.44 -3.63 -11.62
C PHE A 195 2.44 -4.06 -12.71
N THR A 196 2.84 -4.00 -13.99
CA THR A 196 2.04 -4.55 -15.11
C THR A 196 1.83 -6.06 -14.97
N GLU A 197 2.88 -6.82 -14.58
CA GLU A 197 2.77 -8.26 -14.33
C GLU A 197 1.82 -8.56 -13.16
N LEU A 198 1.83 -7.73 -12.11
CA LEU A 198 0.88 -7.86 -10.99
C LEU A 198 -0.56 -7.66 -11.47
N LEU A 199 -0.84 -6.62 -12.25
CA LEU A 199 -2.18 -6.41 -12.80
C LEU A 199 -2.60 -7.57 -13.72
N ASN A 200 -1.70 -8.05 -14.58
CA ASN A 200 -1.97 -9.18 -15.47
C ASN A 200 -2.17 -10.53 -14.74
N ALA A 201 -1.79 -10.61 -13.48
CA ALA A 201 -2.05 -11.77 -12.63
C ALA A 201 -3.49 -11.84 -12.07
N GLY A 202 -4.37 -10.93 -12.49
CA GLY A 202 -5.79 -10.91 -12.12
C GLY A 202 -6.17 -9.80 -11.16
N PHE A 203 -5.47 -8.65 -11.21
CA PHE A 203 -5.76 -7.50 -10.34
C PHE A 203 -6.09 -6.24 -11.14
N THR A 204 -7.07 -5.50 -10.67
CA THR A 204 -7.52 -4.23 -11.25
C THR A 204 -7.07 -3.05 -10.36
N ASP A 205 -6.38 -2.05 -10.94
CA ASP A 205 -6.16 -0.73 -10.33
C ASP A 205 -7.49 0.03 -10.30
N THR A 206 -8.11 0.09 -9.12
CA THR A 206 -9.47 0.59 -8.96
C THR A 206 -9.62 2.05 -9.38
N TRP A 207 -8.64 2.89 -8.97
CA TRP A 207 -8.73 4.32 -9.28
C TRP A 207 -8.53 4.58 -10.79
N ARG A 208 -7.54 3.92 -11.42
CA ARG A 208 -7.27 4.10 -12.85
C ARG A 208 -8.37 3.50 -13.73
N ALA A 209 -9.01 2.40 -13.30
CA ALA A 209 -10.15 1.83 -13.99
C ALA A 209 -11.35 2.79 -14.02
N ALA A 210 -11.62 3.48 -12.91
CA ALA A 210 -12.68 4.49 -12.81
C ALA A 210 -12.32 5.83 -13.48
N ASN A 211 -11.01 6.14 -13.62
CA ASN A 211 -10.51 7.43 -14.09
C ASN A 211 -9.41 7.23 -15.16
N PRO A 212 -9.72 6.63 -16.33
CA PRO A 212 -8.72 6.17 -17.29
C PRO A 212 -7.83 7.29 -17.85
N ASP A 213 -8.37 8.50 -18.02
CA ASP A 213 -7.70 9.62 -18.68
C ASP A 213 -7.47 10.83 -17.74
N VAL A 214 -7.72 10.68 -16.43
CA VAL A 214 -7.56 11.79 -15.48
C VAL A 214 -6.09 11.99 -15.14
N GLU A 215 -5.58 13.16 -15.43
CA GLU A 215 -4.21 13.62 -15.16
C GLU A 215 -4.16 14.53 -13.93
N GLY A 216 -2.94 14.66 -13.35
CA GLY A 216 -2.68 15.65 -12.30
C GLY A 216 -3.26 15.30 -10.93
N VAL A 217 -3.70 14.07 -10.74
CA VAL A 217 -4.15 13.55 -9.44
C VAL A 217 -3.09 12.59 -8.92
N TYR A 218 -2.51 12.93 -7.78
CA TYR A 218 -1.36 12.25 -7.20
C TYR A 218 -1.61 11.92 -5.73
N SER A 219 -0.85 10.95 -5.22
CA SER A 219 -0.93 10.54 -3.81
C SER A 219 0.31 10.91 -2.99
N TRP A 220 1.42 11.23 -3.65
CA TRP A 220 2.69 11.60 -3.02
C TRP A 220 3.32 12.84 -3.64
N TRP A 221 3.97 13.67 -2.80
CA TRP A 221 4.73 14.86 -3.18
C TRP A 221 5.99 15.00 -2.33
N SER A 222 7.15 15.11 -2.96
CA SER A 222 8.38 15.38 -2.23
C SER A 222 8.25 16.63 -1.34
N TYR A 223 8.85 16.60 -0.15
CA TYR A 223 8.95 17.79 0.71
C TYR A 223 9.81 18.90 0.11
N ARG A 224 10.57 18.61 -0.95
CA ARG A 224 11.47 19.57 -1.60
C ARG A 224 10.71 20.43 -2.62
N PHE A 225 11.21 21.64 -2.83
CA PHE A 225 10.76 22.54 -3.91
C PHE A 225 9.26 22.90 -3.90
N ASN A 226 8.61 22.87 -2.76
CA ASN A 226 7.16 23.10 -2.64
C ASN A 226 6.34 22.18 -3.59
N ALA A 227 6.76 20.93 -3.75
CA ALA A 227 6.20 20.02 -4.75
C ALA A 227 4.66 19.87 -4.63
N ARG A 228 4.12 19.73 -3.40
CA ARG A 228 2.67 19.62 -3.19
C ARG A 228 1.92 20.89 -3.59
N LYS A 229 2.45 22.08 -3.28
CA LYS A 229 1.86 23.36 -3.69
C LYS A 229 1.84 23.54 -5.22
N ASN A 230 2.88 23.05 -5.91
CA ASN A 230 3.02 23.12 -7.35
C ASN A 230 2.37 21.92 -8.06
N ASN A 231 1.74 21.01 -7.31
CA ASN A 231 1.22 19.74 -7.78
C ASN A 231 2.22 18.93 -8.63
N ALA A 232 3.49 18.94 -8.21
CA ALA A 232 4.55 18.11 -8.79
C ALA A 232 4.63 16.77 -8.05
N GLY A 233 3.59 15.96 -8.21
CA GLY A 233 3.38 14.72 -7.47
C GLY A 233 3.46 13.47 -8.34
N TRP A 234 3.30 12.34 -7.65
CA TRP A 234 3.28 10.99 -8.21
C TRP A 234 2.11 10.22 -7.58
N ARG A 235 1.43 9.37 -8.34
CA ARG A 235 0.45 8.40 -7.84
C ARG A 235 1.17 7.08 -7.65
N ILE A 236 1.50 6.77 -6.41
CA ILE A 236 2.27 5.58 -6.00
C ILE A 236 1.57 4.77 -4.92
N ASP A 237 0.48 5.29 -4.38
CA ASP A 237 -0.41 4.59 -3.46
C ASP A 237 -1.64 4.09 -4.22
N TYR A 238 -2.03 2.85 -4.00
CA TYR A 238 -3.07 2.17 -4.77
C TYR A 238 -4.02 1.38 -3.89
N PHE A 239 -5.23 1.15 -4.42
CA PHE A 239 -6.07 -0.01 -4.14
C PHE A 239 -6.16 -0.86 -5.39
N LEU A 240 -5.74 -2.12 -5.27
CA LEU A 240 -5.94 -3.15 -6.28
C LEU A 240 -6.93 -4.18 -5.73
N VAL A 241 -7.80 -4.68 -6.58
CA VAL A 241 -8.74 -5.75 -6.22
C VAL A 241 -8.64 -6.90 -7.21
N SER A 242 -8.91 -8.13 -6.76
CA SER A 242 -9.07 -9.26 -7.69
C SER A 242 -10.08 -8.90 -8.76
N ASP A 243 -9.80 -9.25 -10.02
CA ASP A 243 -10.67 -8.98 -11.17
C ASP A 243 -12.09 -9.53 -10.97
N ALA A 244 -12.21 -10.63 -10.22
CA ALA A 244 -13.50 -11.23 -9.88
C ALA A 244 -14.47 -10.29 -9.14
N ILE A 245 -13.94 -9.29 -8.42
CA ILE A 245 -14.72 -8.33 -7.65
C ILE A 245 -14.57 -6.88 -8.17
N ALA A 246 -13.87 -6.65 -9.26
CA ALA A 246 -13.65 -5.31 -9.81
C ALA A 246 -14.98 -4.58 -10.16
N ALA A 247 -15.98 -5.32 -10.63
CA ALA A 247 -17.31 -4.78 -10.92
C ALA A 247 -18.09 -4.35 -9.65
N ASN A 248 -17.65 -4.76 -8.48
CA ASN A 248 -18.26 -4.44 -7.19
C ASN A 248 -17.70 -3.15 -6.57
N VAL A 249 -16.69 -2.53 -7.18
CA VAL A 249 -16.20 -1.22 -6.76
C VAL A 249 -17.29 -0.18 -6.96
N ARG A 250 -17.61 0.57 -5.89
CA ARG A 250 -18.65 1.60 -5.88
C ARG A 250 -18.07 3.00 -5.90
N ASP A 251 -16.95 3.19 -5.22
CA ASP A 251 -16.23 4.46 -5.19
C ASP A 251 -14.74 4.25 -4.95
N THR A 252 -13.91 5.17 -5.44
CA THR A 252 -12.47 5.18 -5.24
C THR A 252 -11.97 6.62 -5.23
N GLY A 253 -11.07 6.95 -4.30
CA GLY A 253 -10.63 8.32 -4.09
C GLY A 253 -9.15 8.47 -3.77
N ILE A 254 -8.65 9.67 -4.02
CA ILE A 254 -7.33 10.16 -3.57
C ILE A 254 -7.56 11.46 -2.82
N ARG A 255 -7.36 11.45 -1.49
CA ARG A 255 -7.71 12.53 -0.57
C ARG A 255 -6.58 13.56 -0.47
N GLY A 256 -6.28 14.23 -1.60
CA GLY A 256 -5.27 15.28 -1.67
C GLY A 256 -5.50 16.49 -0.74
N ASP A 257 -6.71 16.61 -0.20
CA ASP A 257 -7.13 17.58 0.82
C ASP A 257 -6.61 17.26 2.22
N ILE A 258 -6.27 15.99 2.51
CA ILE A 258 -5.72 15.57 3.81
C ILE A 258 -4.21 15.77 3.82
N PHE A 259 -3.76 16.49 4.84
CA PHE A 259 -2.35 16.78 5.11
C PHE A 259 -1.86 15.97 6.32
N GLY A 260 -0.55 15.98 6.57
CA GLY A 260 0.05 15.27 7.71
C GLY A 260 1.25 14.43 7.32
N SER A 261 1.31 13.96 6.08
CA SER A 261 2.42 13.25 5.46
C SER A 261 2.78 13.87 4.11
N ASP A 262 3.85 13.44 3.48
CA ASP A 262 4.15 13.68 2.06
C ASP A 262 3.28 12.84 1.14
N HIS A 263 2.59 11.84 1.66
CA HIS A 263 1.47 11.17 1.00
C HIS A 263 0.12 11.70 1.49
N CYS A 264 -0.94 11.46 0.72
CA CYS A 264 -2.32 11.59 1.17
C CYS A 264 -3.01 10.22 1.18
N PRO A 265 -4.10 10.06 1.95
CA PRO A 265 -4.86 8.82 1.93
C PRO A 265 -5.46 8.54 0.55
N VAL A 266 -5.50 7.25 0.19
CA VAL A 266 -6.34 6.71 -0.89
C VAL A 266 -7.49 5.92 -0.28
N THR A 267 -8.66 5.91 -0.95
CA THR A 267 -9.88 5.30 -0.41
C THR A 267 -10.54 4.38 -1.44
N LEU A 268 -11.29 3.41 -0.93
CA LEU A 268 -12.08 2.47 -1.73
C LEU A 268 -13.41 2.17 -1.02
N THR A 269 -14.49 2.11 -1.78
CA THR A 269 -15.77 1.53 -1.34
C THR A 269 -16.09 0.33 -2.22
N LEU A 270 -16.33 -0.82 -1.60
CA LEU A 270 -16.54 -2.10 -2.26
C LEU A 270 -17.75 -2.81 -1.69
N GLU A 271 -18.55 -3.44 -2.54
CA GLU A 271 -19.72 -4.24 -2.15
C GLU A 271 -19.41 -5.75 -2.35
N LEU A 272 -19.42 -6.52 -1.27
CA LEU A 272 -19.10 -7.97 -1.26
C LEU A 272 -20.24 -8.81 -0.70
#